data_1c78137bea3fe20724a3f9021754f503
#
_entry.id   1c78137bea3fe20724a3f9021754f503
#
_cell.length_a   1.000
_cell.length_b   1.000
_cell.length_c   1.000
_cell.angle_alpha   90.00
_cell.angle_beta   90.00
_cell.angle_gamma   90.00
#
_symmetry.space_group_name_H-M   'P 1'
#
loop_
_entity.id
_entity.type
_entity.pdbx_description
1 polymer ?
#
loop_
_entity_poly.entity_id
_entity_poly.type
_entity_poly.pdbx_seq_one_letter_code
_entity_poly.pdbx_strand_id
1 'polypeptide(L)'
;MIHMKSINMKYLAGGPIERVKPLPPYDEKICTFLAELSKKLQKDRRAMAYPDVLSFAFFCRKANIAKLKAEFEDGNTRLGRGLAFHIAPSNVPVNAAFTYVFGLLAGNANVVRVSSKDFEQVRIICDVIQTMFDSGNYDEIRDMTAFVSYGRSQEINDELSLMANAR
;
A
#
# COMPACT_ATOMS: atom_id res chain seq x y z
N MET A 1 14.36 15.37 1.56
CA MET A 1 13.03 15.72 1.04
C MET A 1 12.87 15.00 -0.30
N ILE A 2 11.80 14.23 -0.46
CA ILE A 2 11.55 13.47 -1.69
C ILE A 2 10.71 14.34 -2.61
N HIS A 3 11.21 14.67 -3.80
CA HIS A 3 10.52 15.54 -4.74
C HIS A 3 9.65 14.75 -5.75
N MET A 4 8.62 14.06 -5.26
CA MET A 4 7.67 13.36 -6.14
C MET A 4 6.70 14.28 -6.89
N LYS A 5 6.58 15.55 -6.47
CA LYS A 5 5.62 16.51 -7.08
C LYS A 5 5.94 16.90 -8.51
N SER A 6 7.19 16.74 -8.94
CA SER A 6 7.61 17.06 -10.32
C SER A 6 7.33 15.95 -11.33
N ILE A 7 6.97 14.76 -10.87
CA ILE A 7 6.75 13.59 -11.73
C ILE A 7 5.29 13.56 -12.16
N ASN A 8 5.05 13.52 -13.46
CA ASN A 8 3.68 13.46 -14.01
C ASN A 8 3.08 12.06 -13.87
N MET A 9 2.42 11.82 -12.75
CA MET A 9 1.77 10.56 -12.38
C MET A 9 0.32 10.79 -11.98
N LYS A 10 -0.54 9.81 -12.25
CA LYS A 10 -1.89 9.75 -11.70
C LYS A 10 -1.86 9.01 -10.36
N TYR A 11 -2.34 9.64 -9.29
CA TYR A 11 -2.53 9.00 -8.00
C TYR A 11 -3.92 8.36 -7.93
N LEU A 12 -3.97 7.08 -7.58
CA LEU A 12 -5.20 6.33 -7.37
C LEU A 12 -5.59 6.30 -5.89
N ALA A 13 -4.60 6.30 -5.00
CA ALA A 13 -4.80 6.47 -3.56
C ALA A 13 -3.52 7.05 -2.93
N GLY A 14 -3.69 7.79 -1.83
CA GLY A 14 -2.60 8.53 -1.20
C GLY A 14 -2.18 9.75 -2.01
N GLY A 15 -0.90 10.07 -1.98
CA GLY A 15 -0.36 11.25 -2.65
C GLY A 15 1.16 11.27 -2.66
N PRO A 16 1.77 12.42 -3.04
CA PRO A 16 3.21 12.57 -3.01
C PRO A 16 3.77 12.34 -1.61
N ILE A 17 4.76 11.46 -1.49
CA ILE A 17 5.46 11.21 -0.23
C ILE A 17 6.57 12.26 -0.11
N GLU A 18 6.44 13.15 0.86
CA GLU A 18 7.40 14.25 1.06
C GLU A 18 8.50 13.87 2.07
N ARG A 19 8.12 13.13 3.11
CA ARG A 19 9.04 12.68 4.15
C ARG A 19 8.78 11.21 4.45
N VAL A 20 9.85 10.46 4.58
CA VAL A 20 9.79 9.07 4.99
C VAL A 20 10.14 8.98 6.47
N LYS A 21 9.21 8.46 7.26
CA LYS A 21 9.41 8.13 8.67
C LYS A 21 9.21 6.62 8.82
N PRO A 22 10.30 5.84 8.85
CA PRO A 22 10.18 4.41 9.06
C PRO A 22 9.50 4.11 10.40
N LEU A 23 8.64 3.11 10.40
CA LEU A 23 7.97 2.60 11.61
C LEU A 23 8.54 1.23 11.98
N PRO A 24 8.34 0.78 13.22
CA PRO A 24 8.59 -0.62 13.56
C PRO A 24 7.73 -1.55 12.70
N PRO A 25 8.22 -2.74 12.33
CA PRO A 25 7.38 -3.75 11.69
C PRO A 25 6.16 -4.07 12.55
N TYR A 26 5.02 -4.28 11.91
CA TYR A 26 3.74 -4.52 12.57
C TYR A 26 3.33 -3.42 13.57
N ASP A 27 3.66 -2.17 13.26
CA ASP A 27 3.21 -1.01 14.05
C ASP A 27 1.69 -1.06 14.26
N GLU A 28 1.24 -0.70 15.45
CA GLU A 28 -0.16 -0.85 15.86
C GLU A 28 -1.12 -0.03 14.98
N LYS A 29 -0.70 1.16 14.52
CA LYS A 29 -1.51 1.99 13.63
C LYS A 29 -1.71 1.33 12.28
N ILE A 30 -0.66 0.69 11.74
CA ILE A 30 -0.72 -0.08 10.49
C ILE A 30 -1.65 -1.28 10.65
N CYS A 31 -1.51 -2.04 11.73
CA CYS A 31 -2.36 -3.20 11.98
C CYS A 31 -3.85 -2.80 12.13
N THR A 32 -4.12 -1.68 12.79
CA THR A 32 -5.47 -1.13 12.94
C THR A 32 -6.05 -0.69 11.59
N PHE A 33 -5.27 0.01 10.79
CA PHE A 33 -5.65 0.41 9.42
C PHE A 33 -6.00 -0.79 8.56
N LEU A 34 -5.17 -1.83 8.55
CA LEU A 34 -5.41 -3.04 7.76
C LEU A 34 -6.66 -3.80 8.23
N ALA A 35 -6.90 -3.88 9.53
CA ALA A 35 -8.10 -4.48 10.08
C ALA A 35 -9.37 -3.74 9.64
N GLU A 36 -9.34 -2.42 9.59
CA GLU A 36 -10.48 -1.62 9.12
C GLU A 36 -10.64 -1.70 7.61
N LEU A 37 -9.55 -1.69 6.84
CA LEU A 37 -9.56 -1.92 5.39
C LEU A 37 -10.23 -3.26 5.06
N SER A 38 -9.88 -4.32 5.79
CA SER A 38 -10.51 -5.64 5.67
C SER A 38 -12.02 -5.56 5.83
N LYS A 39 -12.50 -4.92 6.90
CA LYS A 39 -13.93 -4.80 7.18
C LYS A 39 -14.68 -4.02 6.10
N LYS A 40 -14.09 -2.93 5.62
CA LYS A 40 -14.70 -2.10 4.58
C LYS A 40 -14.80 -2.83 3.24
N LEU A 41 -13.73 -3.52 2.83
CA LEU A 41 -13.74 -4.31 1.60
C LEU A 41 -14.76 -5.47 1.67
N GLN A 42 -14.88 -6.16 2.81
CA GLN A 42 -15.87 -7.23 2.98
C GLN A 42 -17.33 -6.73 2.91
N LYS A 43 -17.58 -5.45 3.16
CA LYS A 43 -18.90 -4.82 3.07
C LYS A 43 -19.14 -4.10 1.74
N ASP A 44 -18.12 -3.93 0.92
CA ASP A 44 -18.25 -3.26 -0.39
C ASP A 44 -18.94 -4.21 -1.38
N ARG A 45 -20.09 -3.78 -1.91
CA ARG A 45 -20.86 -4.58 -2.87
C ARG A 45 -20.08 -4.89 -4.15
N ARG A 46 -19.22 -3.98 -4.58
CA ARG A 46 -18.38 -4.18 -5.77
C ARG A 46 -17.37 -5.30 -5.54
N ALA A 47 -16.77 -5.35 -4.34
CA ALA A 47 -15.81 -6.37 -3.96
C ALA A 47 -16.39 -7.78 -3.98
N MET A 48 -17.71 -7.94 -3.73
CA MET A 48 -18.38 -9.24 -3.74
C MET A 48 -18.33 -9.93 -5.11
N ALA A 49 -18.18 -9.18 -6.19
CA ALA A 49 -18.04 -9.73 -7.54
C ALA A 49 -16.62 -10.25 -7.85
N TYR A 50 -15.65 -9.99 -6.97
CA TYR A 50 -14.25 -10.30 -7.20
C TYR A 50 -13.66 -11.13 -6.06
N PRO A 51 -13.60 -12.48 -6.21
CA PRO A 51 -13.08 -13.37 -5.16
C PRO A 51 -11.64 -13.08 -4.74
N ASP A 52 -10.80 -12.57 -5.64
CA ASP A 52 -9.43 -12.16 -5.36
C ASP A 52 -9.36 -10.93 -4.44
N VAL A 53 -10.26 -9.95 -4.61
CA VAL A 53 -10.41 -8.81 -3.70
C VAL A 53 -10.87 -9.26 -2.31
N LEU A 54 -11.83 -10.19 -2.24
CA LEU A 54 -12.26 -10.76 -0.97
C LEU A 54 -11.14 -11.56 -0.30
N SER A 55 -10.35 -12.32 -1.05
CA SER A 55 -9.17 -13.03 -0.52
C SER A 55 -8.16 -12.05 0.08
N PHE A 56 -7.91 -10.94 -0.60
CA PHE A 56 -7.08 -9.86 -0.05
C PHE A 56 -7.68 -9.28 1.24
N ALA A 57 -8.99 -9.01 1.25
CA ALA A 57 -9.67 -8.50 2.44
C ALA A 57 -9.55 -9.50 3.62
N PHE A 58 -9.70 -10.80 3.37
CA PHE A 58 -9.50 -11.83 4.38
C PHE A 58 -8.07 -11.90 4.88
N PHE A 59 -7.08 -11.70 4.01
CA PHE A 59 -5.68 -11.63 4.42
C PHE A 59 -5.44 -10.49 5.42
N CYS A 60 -6.05 -9.32 5.21
CA CYS A 60 -5.90 -8.14 6.07
C CYS A 60 -6.66 -8.22 7.41
N ARG A 61 -7.40 -9.31 7.70
CA ARG A 61 -8.14 -9.45 8.96
C ARG A 61 -7.21 -9.38 10.18
N LYS A 62 -7.71 -8.74 11.24
CA LYS A 62 -7.01 -8.58 12.52
C LYS A 62 -6.37 -9.88 13.02
N ALA A 63 -7.11 -10.99 12.98
CA ALA A 63 -6.62 -12.28 13.46
C ALA A 63 -5.44 -12.80 12.63
N ASN A 64 -5.48 -12.64 11.30
CA ASN A 64 -4.38 -13.07 10.43
C ASN A 64 -3.14 -12.19 10.63
N ILE A 65 -3.31 -10.88 10.69
CA ILE A 65 -2.20 -9.94 10.95
C ILE A 65 -1.57 -10.21 12.32
N ALA A 66 -2.38 -10.48 13.36
CA ALA A 66 -1.87 -10.83 14.68
C ALA A 66 -1.07 -12.13 14.67
N LYS A 67 -1.51 -13.15 13.90
CA LYS A 67 -0.77 -14.39 13.71
C LYS A 67 0.58 -14.15 13.04
N LEU A 68 0.58 -13.40 11.92
CA LEU A 68 1.81 -13.06 11.20
C LEU A 68 2.78 -12.27 12.08
N LYS A 69 2.26 -11.34 12.89
CA LYS A 69 3.06 -10.59 13.86
C LYS A 69 3.75 -11.53 14.86
N ALA A 70 3.01 -12.45 15.46
CA ALA A 70 3.55 -13.40 16.42
C ALA A 70 4.62 -14.32 15.80
N GLU A 71 4.45 -14.73 14.54
CA GLU A 71 5.43 -15.53 13.80
C GLU A 71 6.70 -14.73 13.44
N PHE A 72 6.56 -13.42 13.28
CA PHE A 72 7.67 -12.52 12.94
C PHE A 72 8.51 -12.10 14.17
N GLU A 73 7.89 -12.01 15.34
CA GLU A 73 8.54 -11.56 16.58
C GLU A 73 9.58 -12.58 17.07
N ASP A 74 10.85 -12.16 17.07
CA ASP A 74 12.00 -12.95 17.52
C ASP A 74 12.81 -12.23 18.62
N GLY A 75 12.24 -11.18 19.23
CA GLY A 75 12.89 -10.37 20.26
C GLY A 75 13.89 -9.32 19.74
N ASN A 76 14.13 -9.24 18.42
CA ASN A 76 14.99 -8.23 17.83
C ASN A 76 14.26 -6.93 17.57
N THR A 77 14.90 -5.81 17.87
CA THR A 77 14.40 -4.49 17.48
C THR A 77 14.67 -4.24 16.00
N ARG A 78 13.61 -3.94 15.25
CA ARG A 78 13.68 -3.65 13.82
C ARG A 78 12.97 -2.35 13.48
N LEU A 79 13.38 -1.73 12.38
CA LEU A 79 12.76 -0.54 11.83
C LEU A 79 12.62 -0.71 10.31
N GLY A 80 11.60 -0.11 9.72
CA GLY A 80 11.44 -0.06 8.27
C GLY A 80 12.66 0.56 7.59
N ARG A 81 12.91 0.19 6.35
CA ARG A 81 14.07 0.68 5.57
C ARG A 81 13.91 2.10 5.05
N GLY A 82 12.69 2.59 5.00
CA GLY A 82 12.38 3.90 4.46
C GLY A 82 11.32 3.83 3.37
N LEU A 83 11.65 4.23 2.13
CA LEU A 83 10.75 4.16 0.98
C LEU A 83 10.93 2.84 0.23
N ALA A 84 9.83 2.12 0.03
CA ALA A 84 9.76 0.96 -0.85
C ALA A 84 9.05 1.34 -2.15
N PHE A 85 9.65 0.97 -3.28
CA PHE A 85 9.05 1.12 -4.60
C PHE A 85 8.66 -0.25 -5.15
N HIS A 86 7.38 -0.41 -5.47
CA HIS A 86 6.80 -1.66 -5.97
C HIS A 86 6.32 -1.49 -7.40
N ILE A 87 6.70 -2.40 -8.27
CA ILE A 87 6.18 -2.50 -9.64
C ILE A 87 5.29 -3.73 -9.70
N ALA A 88 3.97 -3.51 -9.66
CA ALA A 88 3.01 -4.60 -9.71
C ALA A 88 2.92 -5.22 -11.11
N PRO A 89 2.79 -6.56 -11.21
CA PRO A 89 2.62 -7.24 -12.48
C PRO A 89 1.28 -6.86 -13.12
N SER A 90 1.26 -6.82 -14.45
CA SER A 90 0.08 -6.41 -15.21
C SER A 90 -0.96 -7.51 -15.45
N ASN A 91 -0.72 -8.72 -14.96
CA ASN A 91 -1.57 -9.89 -15.15
C ASN A 91 -2.28 -10.36 -13.87
N VAL A 92 -1.90 -9.83 -12.70
CA VAL A 92 -2.49 -10.17 -11.40
C VAL A 92 -2.87 -8.88 -10.66
N PRO A 93 -4.09 -8.38 -10.83
CA PRO A 93 -4.49 -7.06 -10.34
C PRO A 93 -4.26 -6.83 -8.86
N VAL A 94 -4.62 -7.80 -8.00
CA VAL A 94 -4.53 -7.66 -6.54
C VAL A 94 -3.11 -7.73 -5.97
N ASN A 95 -2.10 -8.13 -6.77
CA ASN A 95 -0.71 -8.16 -6.29
C ASN A 95 -0.22 -6.79 -5.85
N ALA A 96 -0.66 -5.71 -6.48
CA ALA A 96 -0.37 -4.35 -6.04
C ALA A 96 -0.77 -4.10 -4.59
N ALA A 97 -1.95 -4.60 -4.19
CA ALA A 97 -2.44 -4.47 -2.84
C ALA A 97 -1.67 -5.34 -1.84
N PHE A 98 -1.32 -6.57 -2.21
CA PHE A 98 -0.51 -7.43 -1.35
C PHE A 98 0.90 -6.88 -1.11
N THR A 99 1.59 -6.42 -2.15
CA THR A 99 2.92 -5.82 -1.99
C THR A 99 2.89 -4.57 -1.13
N TYR A 100 1.85 -3.75 -1.28
CA TYR A 100 1.60 -2.60 -0.42
C TYR A 100 1.47 -3.00 1.06
N VAL A 101 0.65 -4.00 1.37
CA VAL A 101 0.46 -4.47 2.74
C VAL A 101 1.75 -4.98 3.34
N PHE A 102 2.53 -5.76 2.59
CA PHE A 102 3.84 -6.22 3.06
C PHE A 102 4.81 -5.08 3.31
N GLY A 103 4.83 -4.07 2.44
CA GLY A 103 5.63 -2.86 2.64
C GLY A 103 5.24 -2.09 3.90
N LEU A 104 3.93 -1.91 4.15
CA LEU A 104 3.42 -1.29 5.38
C LEU A 104 3.78 -2.10 6.62
N LEU A 105 3.52 -3.41 6.62
CA LEU A 105 3.82 -4.30 7.76
C LEU A 105 5.31 -4.32 8.09
N ALA A 106 6.18 -4.11 7.10
CA ALA A 106 7.62 -3.94 7.31
C ALA A 106 7.99 -2.53 7.82
N GLY A 107 7.03 -1.61 8.00
CA GLY A 107 7.26 -0.26 8.50
C GLY A 107 7.75 0.75 7.45
N ASN A 108 7.56 0.47 6.16
CA ASN A 108 8.01 1.33 5.06
C ASN A 108 6.90 2.27 4.57
N ALA A 109 7.31 3.44 4.06
CA ALA A 109 6.50 4.18 3.11
C ALA A 109 6.53 3.46 1.74
N ASN A 110 5.45 3.56 0.96
CA ASN A 110 5.28 2.74 -0.23
C ASN A 110 4.81 3.56 -1.43
N VAL A 111 5.56 3.48 -2.51
CA VAL A 111 5.12 3.87 -3.86
C VAL A 111 4.80 2.58 -4.61
N VAL A 112 3.54 2.41 -4.98
CA VAL A 112 3.07 1.21 -5.69
C VAL A 112 2.64 1.61 -7.09
N ARG A 113 3.44 1.23 -8.10
CA ARG A 113 3.08 1.38 -9.49
C ARG A 113 2.11 0.27 -9.88
N VAL A 114 0.89 0.67 -10.20
CA VAL A 114 -0.10 -0.25 -10.77
C VAL A 114 -0.03 -0.25 -12.29
N SER A 115 -0.54 -1.32 -12.91
CA SER A 115 -0.66 -1.42 -14.37
C SER A 115 -1.46 -0.24 -14.93
N SER A 116 -1.08 0.20 -16.14
CA SER A 116 -1.89 1.16 -16.91
C SER A 116 -3.21 0.56 -17.42
N LYS A 117 -3.37 -0.77 -17.35
CA LYS A 117 -4.66 -1.42 -17.58
C LYS A 117 -5.62 -1.08 -16.44
N ASP A 118 -6.83 -0.72 -16.81
CA ASP A 118 -7.87 -0.37 -15.85
C ASP A 118 -8.54 -1.63 -15.29
N PHE A 119 -8.07 -2.09 -14.14
CA PHE A 119 -8.64 -3.22 -13.43
C PHE A 119 -9.59 -2.73 -12.35
N GLU A 120 -10.83 -3.22 -12.37
CA GLU A 120 -11.84 -2.89 -11.38
C GLU A 120 -11.41 -3.27 -9.96
N GLN A 121 -10.71 -4.41 -9.79
CA GLN A 121 -10.18 -4.85 -8.50
C GLN A 121 -9.25 -3.80 -7.86
N VAL A 122 -8.32 -3.25 -8.66
CA VAL A 122 -7.40 -2.20 -8.19
C VAL A 122 -8.17 -0.94 -7.84
N ARG A 123 -9.16 -0.57 -8.66
CA ARG A 123 -9.98 0.61 -8.44
C ARG A 123 -10.77 0.50 -7.15
N ILE A 124 -11.43 -0.63 -6.89
CA ILE A 124 -12.19 -0.88 -5.66
C ILE A 124 -11.29 -0.73 -4.44
N ILE A 125 -10.12 -1.38 -4.44
CA ILE A 125 -9.19 -1.34 -3.30
C ILE A 125 -8.68 0.09 -3.07
N CYS A 126 -8.25 0.78 -4.13
CA CYS A 126 -7.76 2.16 -4.03
C CYS A 126 -8.85 3.13 -3.57
N ASP A 127 -10.08 2.98 -4.06
CA ASP A 127 -11.22 3.82 -3.64
C ASP A 127 -11.51 3.65 -2.14
N VAL A 128 -11.50 2.42 -1.64
CA VAL A 128 -11.73 2.16 -0.20
C VAL A 128 -10.59 2.74 0.63
N ILE A 129 -9.34 2.56 0.22
CA ILE A 129 -8.17 3.16 0.88
C ILE A 129 -8.29 4.69 0.90
N GLN A 130 -8.61 5.31 -0.24
CA GLN A 130 -8.74 6.77 -0.32
C GLN A 130 -9.87 7.29 0.55
N THR A 131 -11.01 6.59 0.58
CA THR A 131 -12.13 6.94 1.49
C THR A 131 -11.70 6.90 2.96
N MET A 132 -10.87 5.94 3.35
CA MET A 132 -10.31 5.88 4.70
C MET A 132 -9.38 7.07 4.97
N PHE A 133 -8.55 7.45 4.02
CA PHE A 133 -7.67 8.63 4.15
C PHE A 133 -8.47 9.94 4.25
N ASP A 134 -9.53 10.07 3.47
CA ASP A 134 -10.41 11.25 3.49
C ASP A 134 -11.15 11.41 4.82
N SER A 135 -11.26 10.37 5.63
CA SER A 135 -11.84 10.46 6.98
C SER A 135 -10.99 11.24 7.97
N GLY A 136 -9.70 11.47 7.67
CA GLY A 136 -8.74 12.15 8.55
C GLY A 136 -8.20 11.31 9.70
N ASN A 137 -8.62 10.05 9.83
CA ASN A 137 -8.19 9.18 10.93
C ASN A 137 -6.87 8.45 10.66
N TYR A 138 -6.35 8.50 9.42
CA TYR A 138 -5.19 7.74 8.96
C TYR A 138 -4.14 8.59 8.25
N ASP A 139 -3.97 9.84 8.68
CA ASP A 139 -3.08 10.82 8.03
C ASP A 139 -1.64 10.32 7.96
N GLU A 140 -1.14 9.70 9.02
CA GLU A 140 0.24 9.16 9.04
C GLU A 140 0.43 8.04 8.00
N ILE A 141 -0.57 7.18 7.79
CA ILE A 141 -0.49 6.12 6.78
C ILE A 141 -0.72 6.68 5.38
N ARG A 142 -1.60 7.68 5.23
CA ARG A 142 -1.76 8.40 3.96
C ARG A 142 -0.43 8.99 3.50
N ASP A 143 0.30 9.63 4.40
CA ASP A 143 1.57 10.28 4.09
C ASP A 143 2.70 9.26 3.77
N MET A 144 2.46 7.98 4.04
CA MET A 144 3.33 6.85 3.68
C MET A 144 2.87 6.09 2.42
N THR A 145 1.83 6.57 1.72
CA THR A 145 1.15 5.79 0.67
C THR A 145 1.04 6.56 -0.64
N ALA A 146 1.47 5.94 -1.73
CA ALA A 146 1.25 6.43 -3.09
C ALA A 146 0.96 5.26 -4.04
N PHE A 147 -0.31 5.04 -4.38
CA PHE A 147 -0.68 4.19 -5.52
C PHE A 147 -0.67 5.05 -6.77
N VAL A 148 0.20 4.73 -7.72
CA VAL A 148 0.45 5.54 -8.91
C VAL A 148 0.27 4.76 -10.19
N SER A 149 -0.23 5.45 -11.22
CA SER A 149 -0.30 4.94 -12.59
C SER A 149 0.31 5.96 -13.53
N TYR A 150 1.15 5.47 -14.43
CA TYR A 150 1.77 6.26 -15.50
C TYR A 150 2.09 5.34 -16.68
N GLY A 151 2.26 5.94 -17.87
CA GLY A 151 2.62 5.21 -19.08
C GLY A 151 3.98 4.51 -18.99
N ARG A 152 4.39 3.85 -20.06
CA ARG A 152 5.75 3.29 -20.15
C ARG A 152 6.77 4.43 -20.16
N SER A 153 7.44 4.61 -19.03
CA SER A 153 8.50 5.60 -18.86
C SER A 153 9.63 4.99 -18.05
N GLN A 154 10.76 4.75 -18.69
CA GLN A 154 11.97 4.30 -18.00
C GLN A 154 12.48 5.39 -17.07
N GLU A 155 12.41 6.64 -17.50
CA GLU A 155 12.84 7.80 -16.73
C GLU A 155 12.13 7.90 -15.37
N ILE A 156 10.80 7.75 -15.34
CA ILE A 156 10.03 7.75 -14.08
C ILE A 156 10.41 6.55 -13.22
N ASN A 157 10.58 5.37 -13.82
CA ASN A 157 11.00 4.18 -13.06
C ASN A 157 12.38 4.36 -12.44
N ASP A 158 13.31 4.93 -13.17
CA ASP A 158 14.67 5.18 -12.69
C ASP A 158 14.67 6.22 -11.58
N GLU A 159 13.93 7.31 -11.71
CA GLU A 159 13.79 8.34 -10.70
C GLU A 159 13.18 7.77 -9.40
N LEU A 160 12.07 7.05 -9.47
CA LEU A 160 11.46 6.40 -8.31
C LEU A 160 12.38 5.33 -7.70
N SER A 161 13.12 4.60 -8.53
CA SER A 161 14.09 3.60 -8.07
C SER A 161 15.26 4.22 -7.34
N LEU A 162 15.73 5.39 -7.75
CA LEU A 162 16.81 6.12 -7.09
C LEU A 162 16.36 6.68 -5.72
N MET A 163 15.10 7.07 -5.59
CA MET A 163 14.52 7.55 -4.33
C MET A 163 14.30 6.43 -3.32
N ALA A 164 14.09 5.19 -3.79
CA ALA A 164 13.70 4.07 -2.95
C ALA A 164 14.88 3.45 -2.18
N ASN A 165 14.62 3.08 -0.93
CA ASN A 165 15.55 2.34 -0.07
C ASN A 165 15.37 0.82 -0.21
N ALA A 166 14.24 0.37 -0.76
CA ALA A 166 13.92 -1.03 -1.07
C ALA A 166 13.10 -1.12 -2.37
N ARG A 167 13.28 -2.21 -3.12
CA ARG A 167 12.64 -2.47 -4.41
C ARG A 167 12.09 -3.88 -4.43
#